data_039b6f2e85e56a1c1675b7ca49fe93df
#
_entry.id   039b6f2e85e56a1c1675b7ca49fe93df
#
_cell.length_a   1.000
_cell.length_b   1.000
_cell.length_c   1.000
_cell.angle_alpha   90.00
_cell.angle_beta   90.00
_cell.angle_gamma   90.00
#
_symmetry.space_group_name_H-M   'P 1'
#
loop_
_entity.id
_entity.type
_entity.pdbx_description
1 polymer ?
#
loop_
_entity_poly.entity_id
_entity_poly.type
_entity_poly.pdbx_seq_one_letter_code
_entity_poly.pdbx_strand_id
1 'polypeptide(L)'
;MNFLYRAARGLIHLYSRVMLNMDIHWHSELPSGPKIFIANHPSATDPFILHLLSREPMSVMIVSTAFTVPLFGEYIRRAGQIQVMPGGGAQAMEQARGYLRAGYSVGIFPEGDFSPQMGGFREPHSGAARLAIDTGVPVIPVGIYLQRERVLRIASSKLSGRPTVGYWYLRGPYSITVGNPKELDGNPTDLNYIRACASTMMGWIKSLAQESEFRMRRLTPVPVRY
;
A
#
# COMPACT_ATOMS: atom_id res chain seq x y z
N MET A 1 -21.02 -3.15 3.80
CA MET A 1 -20.03 -3.25 2.69
C MET A 1 -20.76 -3.17 1.37
N ASN A 2 -20.46 -2.15 0.53
CA ASN A 2 -21.14 -1.86 -0.74
C ASN A 2 -20.92 -3.02 -1.73
N PHE A 3 -21.95 -3.38 -2.52
CA PHE A 3 -21.89 -4.38 -3.59
C PHE A 3 -20.70 -4.13 -4.56
N LEU A 4 -20.49 -2.86 -4.92
CA LEU A 4 -19.39 -2.45 -5.80
C LEU A 4 -18.02 -2.84 -5.24
N TYR A 5 -17.79 -2.65 -3.93
CA TYR A 5 -16.55 -3.04 -3.28
C TYR A 5 -16.32 -4.56 -3.33
N ARG A 6 -17.38 -5.36 -3.09
CA ARG A 6 -17.30 -6.83 -3.15
C ARG A 6 -16.99 -7.31 -4.56
N ALA A 7 -17.68 -6.77 -5.55
CA ALA A 7 -17.44 -7.09 -6.96
C ALA A 7 -16.01 -6.74 -7.38
N ALA A 8 -15.54 -5.53 -7.03
CA ALA A 8 -14.18 -5.10 -7.32
C ALA A 8 -13.13 -6.01 -6.66
N ARG A 9 -13.32 -6.35 -5.38
CA ARG A 9 -12.41 -7.28 -4.68
C ARG A 9 -12.37 -8.65 -5.35
N GLY A 10 -13.52 -9.15 -5.83
CA GLY A 10 -13.60 -10.40 -6.61
C GLY A 10 -12.80 -10.33 -7.91
N LEU A 11 -12.91 -9.20 -8.64
CA LEU A 11 -12.13 -8.97 -9.85
C LEU A 11 -10.63 -8.87 -9.57
N ILE A 12 -10.24 -8.16 -8.51
CA ILE A 12 -8.83 -8.07 -8.08
C ILE A 12 -8.30 -9.47 -7.73
N HIS A 13 -9.09 -10.27 -7.03
CA HIS A 13 -8.71 -11.64 -6.67
C HIS A 13 -8.53 -12.51 -7.91
N LEU A 14 -9.47 -12.45 -8.86
CA LEU A 14 -9.36 -13.17 -10.14
C LEU A 14 -8.13 -12.72 -10.91
N TYR A 15 -7.93 -11.41 -11.06
CA TYR A 15 -6.75 -10.83 -11.71
C TYR A 15 -5.44 -11.32 -11.04
N SER A 16 -5.37 -11.28 -9.72
CA SER A 16 -4.19 -11.69 -8.98
C SER A 16 -3.85 -13.18 -9.18
N ARG A 17 -4.88 -14.03 -9.30
CA ARG A 17 -4.69 -15.48 -9.57
C ARG A 17 -4.26 -15.79 -11.00
N VAL A 18 -4.75 -15.01 -11.98
CA VAL A 18 -4.52 -15.28 -13.41
C VAL A 18 -3.25 -14.62 -13.91
N MET A 19 -3.01 -13.37 -13.49
CA MET A 19 -1.94 -12.54 -14.05
C MET A 19 -0.72 -12.45 -13.16
N LEU A 20 -0.93 -12.51 -11.84
CA LEU A 20 0.16 -12.43 -10.87
C LEU A 20 0.41 -13.83 -10.29
N ASN A 21 1.65 -14.31 -10.42
CA ASN A 21 2.08 -15.49 -9.67
C ASN A 21 2.39 -15.03 -8.24
N MET A 22 1.33 -14.94 -7.41
CA MET A 22 1.42 -14.37 -6.06
C MET A 22 1.96 -15.37 -5.05
N ASP A 23 2.97 -14.93 -4.32
CA ASP A 23 3.49 -15.56 -3.12
C ASP A 23 3.21 -14.65 -1.93
N ILE A 24 2.33 -15.05 -1.01
CA ILE A 24 2.00 -14.29 0.20
C ILE A 24 2.41 -15.09 1.43
N HIS A 25 3.33 -14.54 2.20
CA HIS A 25 3.78 -15.11 3.47
C HIS A 25 3.28 -14.27 4.64
N TRP A 26 2.73 -14.92 5.66
CA TRP A 26 2.20 -14.31 6.86
C TRP A 26 3.04 -14.72 8.06
N HIS A 27 3.54 -13.75 8.83
CA HIS A 27 4.28 -14.05 10.07
C HIS A 27 3.36 -14.50 11.20
N SER A 28 2.10 -14.02 11.19
CA SER A 28 1.08 -14.41 12.17
C SER A 28 -0.33 -14.21 11.62
N GLU A 29 -1.32 -14.72 12.31
CA GLU A 29 -2.71 -14.33 12.10
C GLU A 29 -2.93 -12.86 12.46
N LEU A 30 -3.80 -12.19 11.70
CA LEU A 30 -4.16 -10.81 11.99
C LEU A 30 -5.26 -10.74 13.04
N PRO A 31 -5.22 -9.74 13.94
CA PRO A 31 -6.30 -9.51 14.89
C PRO A 31 -7.61 -9.16 14.15
N SER A 32 -8.74 -9.37 14.80
CA SER A 32 -10.03 -8.88 14.31
C SER A 32 -10.13 -7.36 14.39
N GLY A 33 -11.03 -6.77 13.61
CA GLY A 33 -11.28 -5.33 13.61
C GLY A 33 -10.35 -4.53 12.68
N PRO A 34 -10.49 -3.18 12.68
CA PRO A 34 -9.75 -2.30 11.80
C PRO A 34 -8.24 -2.33 12.04
N LYS A 35 -7.47 -2.14 10.98
CA LYS A 35 -6.00 -2.15 10.99
C LYS A 35 -5.44 -1.07 10.09
N ILE A 36 -4.23 -0.62 10.38
CA ILE A 36 -3.46 0.26 9.51
C ILE A 36 -2.41 -0.58 8.78
N PHE A 37 -2.60 -0.84 7.50
CA PHE A 37 -1.60 -1.52 6.68
C PHE A 37 -0.60 -0.49 6.14
N ILE A 38 0.68 -0.72 6.37
CA ILE A 38 1.77 0.10 5.82
C ILE A 38 2.63 -0.74 4.89
N ALA A 39 2.92 -0.24 3.69
CA ALA A 39 3.70 -0.97 2.70
C ALA A 39 4.65 -0.05 1.92
N ASN A 40 5.71 -0.61 1.32
CA ASN A 40 6.42 0.04 0.23
C ASN A 40 5.58 0.06 -1.04
N HIS A 41 5.92 0.93 -1.99
CA HIS A 41 5.08 1.20 -3.17
C HIS A 41 5.83 1.03 -4.50
N PRO A 42 6.26 -0.19 -4.86
CA PRO A 42 7.00 -0.41 -6.10
C PRO A 42 6.17 -0.24 -7.38
N SER A 43 4.83 -0.33 -7.31
CA SER A 43 3.98 -0.22 -8.50
C SER A 43 2.58 0.34 -8.21
N ALA A 44 1.93 0.90 -9.25
CA ALA A 44 0.54 1.36 -9.18
C ALA A 44 -0.49 0.22 -8.98
N THR A 45 -0.05 -1.04 -9.03
CA THR A 45 -0.87 -2.23 -8.78
C THR A 45 -1.03 -2.49 -7.27
N ASP A 46 -0.10 -2.02 -6.43
CA ASP A 46 -0.04 -2.35 -5.01
C ASP A 46 -1.29 -1.96 -4.20
N PRO A 47 -1.91 -0.78 -4.41
CA PRO A 47 -3.13 -0.40 -3.71
C PRO A 47 -4.27 -1.42 -3.87
N PHE A 48 -4.38 -2.02 -5.06
CA PHE A 48 -5.39 -3.06 -5.32
C PHE A 48 -5.07 -4.34 -4.57
N ILE A 49 -3.80 -4.72 -4.52
CA ILE A 49 -3.37 -5.96 -3.87
C ILE A 49 -3.52 -5.87 -2.35
N LEU A 50 -3.29 -4.70 -1.74
CA LEU A 50 -3.52 -4.49 -0.31
C LEU A 50 -4.95 -4.87 0.12
N HIS A 51 -5.96 -4.63 -0.73
CA HIS A 51 -7.35 -5.02 -0.43
C HIS A 51 -7.54 -6.54 -0.22
N LEU A 52 -6.63 -7.36 -0.73
CA LEU A 52 -6.69 -8.82 -0.56
C LEU A 52 -6.17 -9.26 0.82
N LEU A 53 -5.39 -8.41 1.51
CA LEU A 53 -4.74 -8.74 2.78
C LEU A 53 -5.65 -8.53 4.00
N SER A 54 -6.78 -7.83 3.86
CA SER A 54 -7.70 -7.56 4.98
C SER A 54 -9.01 -8.33 4.83
N ARG A 55 -9.53 -8.81 5.95
CA ARG A 55 -10.90 -9.34 6.02
C ARG A 55 -11.93 -8.23 6.07
N GLU A 56 -11.61 -7.14 6.76
CA GLU A 56 -12.41 -5.91 6.84
C GLU A 56 -12.33 -5.14 5.51
N PRO A 57 -13.36 -4.34 5.19
CA PRO A 57 -13.24 -3.41 4.07
C PRO A 57 -12.06 -2.46 4.30
N MET A 58 -11.37 -2.10 3.22
CA MET A 58 -10.17 -1.26 3.30
C MET A 58 -10.36 0.01 2.47
N SER A 59 -9.87 1.12 2.97
CA SER A 59 -9.69 2.37 2.25
C SER A 59 -8.20 2.67 2.13
N VAL A 60 -7.71 2.87 0.91
CA VAL A 60 -6.29 3.17 0.66
C VAL A 60 -6.11 4.65 0.37
N MET A 61 -5.03 5.24 0.87
CA MET A 61 -4.64 6.61 0.54
C MET A 61 -4.03 6.65 -0.85
N ILE A 62 -4.65 7.44 -1.74
CA ILE A 62 -4.28 7.54 -3.14
C ILE A 62 -4.09 9.02 -3.51
N VAL A 63 -3.03 9.31 -4.24
CA VAL A 63 -2.74 10.66 -4.74
C VAL A 63 -3.88 11.22 -5.60
N SER A 64 -4.17 12.50 -5.45
CA SER A 64 -5.31 13.16 -6.09
C SER A 64 -5.33 13.06 -7.61
N THR A 65 -4.18 12.97 -8.26
CA THR A 65 -4.08 12.82 -9.73
C THR A 65 -4.73 11.53 -10.24
N ALA A 66 -4.77 10.46 -9.44
CA ALA A 66 -5.45 9.22 -9.82
C ALA A 66 -6.98 9.42 -9.92
N PHE A 67 -7.55 10.33 -9.14
CA PHE A 67 -8.99 10.64 -9.15
C PHE A 67 -9.42 11.48 -10.36
N THR A 68 -8.48 12.01 -11.13
CA THR A 68 -8.77 12.78 -12.37
C THR A 68 -8.82 11.87 -13.61
N VAL A 69 -8.40 10.61 -13.50
CA VAL A 69 -8.45 9.66 -14.61
C VAL A 69 -9.91 9.27 -14.90
N PRO A 70 -10.42 9.47 -16.13
CA PRO A 70 -11.80 9.14 -16.49
C PRO A 70 -12.16 7.68 -16.14
N LEU A 71 -13.37 7.45 -15.70
CA LEU A 71 -13.92 6.17 -15.23
C LEU A 71 -13.19 5.61 -13.98
N PHE A 72 -11.86 5.56 -13.99
CA PHE A 72 -11.06 5.08 -12.89
C PHE A 72 -11.19 5.97 -11.65
N GLY A 73 -11.06 7.29 -11.81
CA GLY A 73 -11.21 8.25 -10.70
C GLY A 73 -12.58 8.19 -10.05
N GLU A 74 -13.63 8.05 -10.86
CA GLU A 74 -14.99 7.88 -10.34
C GLU A 74 -15.16 6.54 -9.61
N TYR A 75 -14.57 5.47 -10.14
CA TYR A 75 -14.56 4.16 -9.50
C TYR A 75 -13.90 4.21 -8.12
N ILE A 76 -12.66 4.73 -8.00
CA ILE A 76 -11.94 4.78 -6.71
C ILE A 76 -12.64 5.70 -5.71
N ARG A 77 -13.29 6.78 -6.17
CA ARG A 77 -14.11 7.65 -5.32
C ARG A 77 -15.32 6.90 -4.75
N ARG A 78 -16.08 6.21 -5.59
CA ARG A 78 -17.23 5.39 -5.18
C ARG A 78 -16.84 4.18 -4.33
N ALA A 79 -15.63 3.66 -4.54
CA ALA A 79 -15.06 2.58 -3.72
C ALA A 79 -14.57 3.07 -2.35
N GLY A 80 -14.70 4.36 -2.03
CA GLY A 80 -14.37 4.92 -0.73
C GLY A 80 -12.86 5.05 -0.47
N GLN A 81 -12.07 5.26 -1.53
CA GLN A 81 -10.63 5.49 -1.36
C GLN A 81 -10.36 6.92 -0.87
N ILE A 82 -9.33 7.09 -0.04
CA ILE A 82 -8.96 8.39 0.53
C ILE A 82 -8.12 9.17 -0.47
N GLN A 83 -8.62 10.33 -0.88
CA GLN A 83 -7.89 11.22 -1.79
C GLN A 83 -6.87 12.07 -1.01
N VAL A 84 -5.61 11.98 -1.39
CA VAL A 84 -4.54 12.82 -0.83
C VAL A 84 -4.24 13.97 -1.77
N MET A 85 -4.65 15.19 -1.38
CA MET A 85 -4.33 16.42 -2.11
C MET A 85 -2.91 16.89 -1.77
N PRO A 86 -2.20 17.59 -2.70
CA PRO A 86 -0.97 18.30 -2.34
C PRO A 86 -1.24 19.26 -1.16
N GLY A 87 -0.45 19.14 -0.08
CA GLY A 87 -0.66 19.89 1.17
C GLY A 87 -1.86 19.43 2.01
N GLY A 88 -2.71 18.53 1.52
CA GLY A 88 -3.94 18.07 2.19
C GLY A 88 -3.76 16.88 3.14
N GLY A 89 -2.54 16.62 3.61
CA GLY A 89 -2.27 15.45 4.47
C GLY A 89 -3.13 15.42 5.75
N ALA A 90 -3.41 16.56 6.38
CA ALA A 90 -4.25 16.63 7.57
C ALA A 90 -5.69 16.17 7.29
N GLN A 91 -6.27 16.59 6.16
CA GLN A 91 -7.61 16.19 5.75
C GLN A 91 -7.68 14.68 5.43
N ALA A 92 -6.67 14.14 4.74
CA ALA A 92 -6.57 12.72 4.46
C ALA A 92 -6.46 11.88 5.75
N MET A 93 -5.69 12.36 6.75
CA MET A 93 -5.61 11.72 8.06
C MET A 93 -6.95 11.74 8.80
N GLU A 94 -7.72 12.84 8.74
CA GLU A 94 -9.04 12.88 9.37
C GLU A 94 -10.03 11.92 8.70
N GLN A 95 -10.01 11.83 7.38
CA GLN A 95 -10.79 10.81 6.66
C GLN A 95 -10.40 9.39 7.08
N ALA A 96 -9.08 9.12 7.22
CA ALA A 96 -8.59 7.83 7.68
C ALA A 96 -9.10 7.47 9.08
N ARG A 97 -9.09 8.43 10.02
CA ARG A 97 -9.69 8.24 11.36
C ARG A 97 -11.16 7.88 11.26
N GLY A 98 -11.91 8.57 10.41
CA GLY A 98 -13.32 8.29 10.17
C GLY A 98 -13.55 6.85 9.68
N TYR A 99 -12.75 6.39 8.72
CA TYR A 99 -12.82 5.01 8.22
C TYR A 99 -12.47 3.98 9.31
N LEU A 100 -11.41 4.19 10.09
CA LEU A 100 -11.04 3.30 11.19
C LEU A 100 -12.17 3.19 12.24
N ARG A 101 -12.77 4.33 12.64
CA ARG A 101 -13.93 4.35 13.55
C ARG A 101 -15.14 3.62 12.98
N ALA A 102 -15.31 3.63 11.65
CA ALA A 102 -16.39 2.91 10.96
C ALA A 102 -16.09 1.41 10.75
N GLY A 103 -14.98 0.88 11.29
CA GLY A 103 -14.60 -0.53 11.20
C GLY A 103 -13.87 -0.91 9.91
N TYR A 104 -13.43 0.06 9.11
CA TYR A 104 -12.61 -0.16 7.93
C TYR A 104 -11.13 -0.22 8.31
N SER A 105 -10.36 -1.03 7.62
CA SER A 105 -8.90 -0.92 7.61
C SER A 105 -8.45 0.23 6.69
N VAL A 106 -7.24 0.74 6.94
CA VAL A 106 -6.65 1.80 6.11
C VAL A 106 -5.31 1.33 5.56
N GLY A 107 -5.08 1.51 4.25
CA GLY A 107 -3.82 1.26 3.58
C GLY A 107 -3.04 2.55 3.36
N ILE A 108 -1.77 2.56 3.74
CA ILE A 108 -0.88 3.72 3.61
C ILE A 108 0.45 3.27 3.03
N PHE A 109 0.96 4.03 2.08
CA PHE A 109 2.33 3.93 1.58
C PHE A 109 3.14 5.08 2.20
N PRO A 110 3.95 4.84 3.25
CA PRO A 110 4.63 5.92 3.97
C PRO A 110 5.61 6.71 3.11
N GLU A 111 6.08 6.13 2.01
CA GLU A 111 6.94 6.80 1.03
C GLU A 111 6.28 8.01 0.36
N GLY A 112 4.95 8.08 0.37
CA GLY A 112 4.14 9.16 -0.23
C GLY A 112 4.18 9.23 -1.76
N ASP A 113 4.99 8.40 -2.39
CA ASP A 113 5.18 8.25 -3.84
C ASP A 113 5.67 6.83 -4.12
N PHE A 114 5.83 6.47 -5.39
CA PHE A 114 6.41 5.18 -5.77
C PHE A 114 7.82 5.01 -5.20
N SER A 115 8.15 3.80 -4.74
CA SER A 115 9.52 3.43 -4.40
C SER A 115 10.45 3.68 -5.62
N PRO A 116 11.72 4.05 -5.40
CA PRO A 116 12.65 4.31 -6.50
C PRO A 116 12.76 3.13 -7.44
N GLN A 117 12.60 3.36 -8.75
CA GLN A 117 12.57 2.29 -9.76
C GLN A 117 13.91 1.57 -9.92
N MET A 118 15.01 2.23 -9.56
CA MET A 118 16.35 1.63 -9.54
C MET A 118 16.65 0.82 -8.29
N GLY A 119 15.69 0.72 -7.36
CA GLY A 119 15.86 0.04 -6.08
C GLY A 119 15.90 0.99 -4.89
N GLY A 120 15.80 0.42 -3.69
CA GLY A 120 15.76 1.18 -2.45
C GLY A 120 14.37 1.68 -2.08
N PHE A 121 14.33 2.62 -1.14
CA PHE A 121 13.11 3.16 -0.52
C PHE A 121 13.27 4.67 -0.31
N ARG A 122 12.16 5.39 -0.28
CA ARG A 122 12.16 6.81 0.09
C ARG A 122 12.10 6.98 1.60
N GLU A 123 12.44 8.17 2.06
CA GLU A 123 12.22 8.55 3.45
C GLU A 123 10.71 8.61 3.75
N PRO A 124 10.28 8.07 4.90
CA PRO A 124 8.86 7.99 5.21
C PRO A 124 8.29 9.34 5.67
N HIS A 125 7.06 9.61 5.23
CA HIS A 125 6.23 10.62 5.86
C HIS A 125 5.68 10.14 7.21
N SER A 126 5.52 11.05 8.15
CA SER A 126 5.11 10.75 9.53
C SER A 126 3.60 10.46 9.71
N GLY A 127 2.80 10.57 8.65
CA GLY A 127 1.34 10.46 8.73
C GLY A 127 0.85 9.12 9.29
N ALA A 128 1.44 8.01 8.83
CA ALA A 128 1.07 6.67 9.31
C ALA A 128 1.35 6.48 10.80
N ALA A 129 2.52 6.94 11.27
CA ALA A 129 2.90 6.87 12.68
C ALA A 129 1.95 7.72 13.55
N ARG A 130 1.65 8.95 13.12
CA ARG A 130 0.70 9.81 13.82
C ARG A 130 -0.69 9.18 13.90
N LEU A 131 -1.19 8.61 12.80
CA LEU A 131 -2.49 7.95 12.78
C LEU A 131 -2.54 6.77 13.73
N ALA A 132 -1.50 5.94 13.78
CA ALA A 132 -1.42 4.79 14.67
C ALA A 132 -1.42 5.20 16.14
N ILE A 133 -0.58 6.16 16.52
CA ILE A 133 -0.50 6.68 17.89
C ILE A 133 -1.83 7.33 18.32
N ASP A 134 -2.44 8.11 17.42
CA ASP A 134 -3.71 8.82 17.68
C ASP A 134 -4.90 7.88 17.90
N THR A 135 -4.91 6.74 17.21
CA THR A 135 -6.08 5.84 17.19
C THR A 135 -5.90 4.57 18.01
N GLY A 136 -4.66 4.22 18.39
CA GLY A 136 -4.34 2.94 19.04
C GLY A 136 -4.63 1.71 18.16
N VAL A 137 -4.93 1.91 16.87
CA VAL A 137 -5.25 0.81 15.95
C VAL A 137 -3.94 0.10 15.55
N PRO A 138 -3.91 -1.26 15.57
CA PRO A 138 -2.70 -2.00 15.24
C PRO A 138 -2.23 -1.74 13.81
N VAL A 139 -0.92 -1.60 13.67
CA VAL A 139 -0.21 -1.43 12.40
C VAL A 139 0.26 -2.77 11.88
N ILE A 140 -0.04 -3.05 10.63
CA ILE A 140 0.41 -4.25 9.93
C ILE A 140 1.44 -3.84 8.87
N PRO A 141 2.74 -4.08 9.11
CA PRO A 141 3.75 -3.81 8.11
C PRO A 141 3.73 -4.87 7.01
N VAL A 142 3.89 -4.42 5.78
CA VAL A 142 3.86 -5.27 4.58
C VAL A 142 5.07 -4.94 3.71
N GLY A 143 5.81 -5.97 3.33
CA GLY A 143 6.90 -5.86 2.38
C GLY A 143 6.50 -6.42 1.02
N ILE A 144 6.59 -5.63 -0.03
CA ILE A 144 6.26 -6.00 -1.40
C ILE A 144 7.55 -6.08 -2.22
N TYR A 145 7.72 -7.18 -2.94
CA TYR A 145 8.76 -7.33 -3.95
C TYR A 145 8.18 -7.84 -5.27
N LEU A 146 8.65 -7.26 -6.35
CA LEU A 146 8.31 -7.62 -7.74
C LEU A 146 9.54 -7.43 -8.65
N GLN A 147 9.52 -8.07 -9.81
CA GLN A 147 10.60 -7.95 -10.81
C GLN A 147 10.49 -6.59 -11.50
N ARG A 148 11.40 -5.67 -11.17
CA ARG A 148 11.35 -4.26 -11.62
C ARG A 148 11.43 -4.12 -13.15
N GLU A 149 12.12 -5.03 -13.82
CA GLU A 149 12.22 -5.09 -15.28
C GLU A 149 10.88 -5.34 -15.99
N ARG A 150 9.86 -5.81 -15.25
CA ARG A 150 8.49 -6.02 -15.75
C ARG A 150 7.57 -4.84 -15.46
N VAL A 151 8.04 -3.83 -14.76
CA VAL A 151 7.26 -2.62 -14.47
C VAL A 151 7.15 -1.78 -15.73
N LEU A 152 5.92 -1.51 -16.14
CA LEU A 152 5.61 -0.68 -17.29
C LEU A 152 5.44 0.76 -16.85
N ARG A 153 6.25 1.65 -17.41
CA ARG A 153 6.09 3.09 -17.23
C ARG A 153 5.05 3.60 -18.22
N ILE A 154 3.89 4.01 -17.72
CA ILE A 154 2.82 4.58 -18.53
C ILE A 154 2.72 6.06 -18.19
N ALA A 155 3.03 6.91 -19.16
CA ALA A 155 2.85 8.35 -19.06
C ALA A 155 1.48 8.73 -19.63
N SER A 156 0.65 9.42 -18.85
CA SER A 156 -0.63 9.95 -19.28
C SER A 156 -0.59 11.47 -19.26
N SER A 157 -0.31 12.08 -20.41
CA SER A 157 -0.38 13.55 -20.57
C SER A 157 -1.76 14.04 -21.00
N LYS A 158 -2.61 13.15 -21.52
CA LYS A 158 -3.90 13.50 -22.15
C LYS A 158 -5.11 13.37 -21.22
N LEU A 159 -5.00 12.63 -20.11
CA LEU A 159 -6.17 12.29 -19.30
C LEU A 159 -6.42 13.21 -18.10
N SER A 160 -5.43 13.97 -17.65
CA SER A 160 -5.55 14.80 -16.45
C SER A 160 -5.13 16.26 -16.63
N GLY A 161 -4.79 16.69 -17.85
CA GLY A 161 -4.26 18.03 -18.14
C GLY A 161 -2.85 18.29 -17.54
N ARG A 162 -2.32 17.35 -16.77
CA ARG A 162 -0.95 17.35 -16.25
C ARG A 162 -0.28 16.02 -16.56
N PRO A 163 1.01 16.00 -16.93
CA PRO A 163 1.72 14.75 -17.16
C PRO A 163 1.80 13.96 -15.86
N THR A 164 1.14 12.80 -15.84
CA THR A 164 1.23 11.83 -14.74
C THR A 164 1.95 10.59 -15.24
N VAL A 165 2.80 10.03 -14.42
CA VAL A 165 3.52 8.77 -14.70
C VAL A 165 3.06 7.72 -13.71
N GLY A 166 2.53 6.61 -14.22
CA GLY A 166 2.24 5.43 -13.44
C GLY A 166 3.24 4.32 -13.75
N TYR A 167 3.64 3.60 -12.71
CA TYR A 167 4.50 2.42 -12.80
C TYR A 167 3.65 1.18 -12.56
N TRP A 168 3.27 0.46 -13.62
CA TRP A 168 2.31 -0.65 -13.55
C TRP A 168 2.99 -2.00 -13.62
N TYR A 169 2.65 -2.89 -12.70
CA TYR A 169 3.05 -4.29 -12.75
C TYR A 169 1.84 -5.15 -13.11
N LEU A 170 1.74 -5.52 -14.40
CA LEU A 170 0.52 -6.14 -14.91
C LEU A 170 0.54 -7.67 -14.84
N ARG A 171 1.73 -8.30 -14.86
CA ARG A 171 1.86 -9.76 -14.81
C ARG A 171 3.23 -10.19 -14.33
N GLY A 172 3.29 -11.36 -13.71
CA GLY A 172 4.53 -12.01 -13.29
C GLY A 172 4.57 -12.30 -11.79
N PRO A 173 5.72 -12.74 -11.27
CA PRO A 173 5.90 -13.04 -9.86
C PRO A 173 5.68 -11.79 -8.99
N TYR A 174 4.89 -11.93 -7.94
CA TYR A 174 4.57 -10.85 -7.01
C TYR A 174 4.62 -11.41 -5.58
N SER A 175 5.64 -11.05 -4.82
CA SER A 175 5.87 -11.60 -3.49
C SER A 175 5.55 -10.58 -2.41
N ILE A 176 4.85 -11.03 -1.39
CA ILE A 176 4.41 -10.22 -0.24
C ILE A 176 4.79 -10.95 1.04
N THR A 177 5.36 -10.20 1.99
CA THR A 177 5.45 -10.62 3.39
C THR A 177 4.61 -9.71 4.25
N VAL A 178 3.68 -10.30 4.99
CA VAL A 178 2.85 -9.59 5.97
C VAL A 178 3.45 -9.86 7.36
N GLY A 179 3.93 -8.81 8.00
CA GLY A 179 4.57 -8.89 9.30
C GLY A 179 3.57 -8.99 10.46
N ASN A 180 4.11 -9.19 11.65
CA ASN A 180 3.33 -9.22 12.89
C ASN A 180 2.67 -7.85 13.16
N PRO A 181 1.45 -7.83 13.73
CA PRO A 181 0.82 -6.62 14.22
C PRO A 181 1.73 -5.87 15.20
N LYS A 182 1.73 -4.55 15.11
CA LYS A 182 2.49 -3.64 15.97
C LYS A 182 1.55 -2.61 16.56
N GLU A 183 1.67 -2.37 17.85
CA GLU A 183 1.01 -1.27 18.52
C GLU A 183 2.00 -0.13 18.73
N LEU A 184 1.54 1.09 18.59
CA LEU A 184 2.35 2.28 18.82
C LEU A 184 1.63 3.17 19.84
N ASP A 185 2.29 3.34 20.96
CA ASP A 185 1.87 4.25 22.01
C ASP A 185 2.73 5.52 21.98
N GLY A 186 2.24 6.58 22.59
CA GLY A 186 3.01 7.81 22.73
C GLY A 186 2.18 9.06 22.60
N ASN A 187 2.87 10.20 22.60
CA ASN A 187 2.22 11.50 22.45
C ASN A 187 2.15 11.90 20.97
N PRO A 188 0.93 12.04 20.39
CA PRO A 188 0.75 12.42 18.99
C PRO A 188 1.19 13.85 18.66
N THR A 189 1.57 14.65 19.67
CA THR A 189 2.11 16.01 19.49
C THR A 189 3.65 16.07 19.52
N ASP A 190 4.33 15.00 19.94
CA ASP A 190 5.78 14.92 19.93
C ASP A 190 6.29 14.59 18.51
N LEU A 191 6.68 15.63 17.79
CA LEU A 191 7.12 15.51 16.40
C LEU A 191 8.40 14.67 16.24
N ASN A 192 9.30 14.69 17.21
CA ASN A 192 10.54 13.93 17.15
C ASN A 192 10.25 12.43 17.35
N TYR A 193 9.40 12.11 18.33
CA TYR A 193 8.96 10.76 18.57
C TYR A 193 8.20 10.19 17.36
N ILE A 194 7.27 10.95 16.78
CA ILE A 194 6.51 10.54 15.59
C ILE A 194 7.44 10.26 14.38
N ARG A 195 8.48 11.10 14.18
CA ARG A 195 9.47 10.86 13.11
C ARG A 195 10.28 9.59 13.37
N ALA A 196 10.70 9.36 14.61
CA ALA A 196 11.39 8.13 15.00
C ALA A 196 10.50 6.89 14.76
N CYS A 197 9.22 6.95 15.12
CA CYS A 197 8.23 5.90 14.84
C CYS A 197 8.08 5.66 13.32
N ALA A 198 8.00 6.71 12.51
CA ALA A 198 7.92 6.58 11.05
C ALA A 198 9.16 5.89 10.47
N SER A 199 10.36 6.23 10.93
CA SER A 199 11.60 5.56 10.53
C SER A 199 11.62 4.10 10.95
N THR A 200 11.15 3.78 12.15
CA THR A 200 11.00 2.39 12.64
C THR A 200 10.02 1.60 11.77
N MET A 201 8.86 2.16 11.46
CA MET A 201 7.89 1.57 10.53
C MET A 201 8.51 1.26 9.17
N MET A 202 9.31 2.20 8.64
CA MET A 202 10.00 1.98 7.38
C MET A 202 11.06 0.88 7.49
N GLY A 203 11.71 0.74 8.63
CA GLY A 203 12.61 -0.38 8.93
C GLY A 203 11.90 -1.74 8.85
N TRP A 204 10.70 -1.86 9.41
CA TRP A 204 9.89 -3.09 9.30
C TRP A 204 9.53 -3.41 7.85
N ILE A 205 9.07 -2.41 7.09
CA ILE A 205 8.72 -2.58 5.67
C ILE A 205 9.95 -3.05 4.87
N LYS A 206 11.12 -2.42 5.07
CA LYS A 206 12.37 -2.77 4.38
C LYS A 206 12.76 -4.23 4.64
N SER A 207 12.73 -4.68 5.89
CA SER A 207 13.04 -6.06 6.26
C SER A 207 12.09 -7.06 5.58
N LEU A 208 10.78 -6.79 5.61
CA LEU A 208 9.77 -7.65 4.99
C LEU A 208 9.85 -7.66 3.45
N ALA A 209 10.20 -6.53 2.84
CA ALA A 209 10.42 -6.46 1.39
C ALA A 209 11.67 -7.26 0.96
N GLN A 210 12.74 -7.23 1.76
CA GLN A 210 13.92 -8.07 1.55
C GLN A 210 13.61 -9.56 1.68
N GLU A 211 12.77 -9.93 2.65
CA GLU A 211 12.29 -11.29 2.81
C GLU A 211 11.47 -11.75 1.60
N SER A 212 10.57 -10.90 1.09
CA SER A 212 9.80 -11.16 -0.14
C SER A 212 10.72 -11.33 -1.34
N GLU A 213 11.75 -10.50 -1.47
CA GLU A 213 12.78 -10.62 -2.51
C GLU A 213 13.51 -11.95 -2.43
N PHE A 214 13.94 -12.33 -1.24
CA PHE A 214 14.67 -13.58 -1.04
C PHE A 214 13.84 -14.82 -1.42
N ARG A 215 12.54 -14.85 -1.03
CA ARG A 215 11.63 -15.94 -1.42
C ARG A 215 11.40 -15.98 -2.92
N MET A 216 11.14 -14.83 -3.55
CA MET A 216 10.93 -14.79 -5.01
C MET A 216 12.15 -15.27 -5.78
N ARG A 217 13.37 -14.90 -5.37
CA ARG A 217 14.61 -15.33 -6.02
C ARG A 217 14.84 -16.83 -5.91
N ARG A 218 14.38 -17.47 -4.83
CA ARG A 218 14.42 -18.93 -4.68
C ARG A 218 13.40 -19.65 -5.55
N LEU A 219 12.21 -19.08 -5.72
CA LEU A 219 11.14 -19.65 -6.53
C LEU A 219 11.38 -19.48 -8.04
N THR A 220 12.15 -18.48 -8.43
CA THR A 220 12.53 -18.19 -9.82
C THR A 220 14.06 -18.20 -9.96
N PRO A 221 14.68 -19.39 -10.07
CA PRO A 221 16.12 -19.47 -10.31
C PRO A 221 16.47 -18.71 -11.58
N VAL A 222 17.40 -17.77 -11.49
CA VAL A 222 17.95 -17.10 -12.67
C VAL A 222 18.64 -18.17 -13.52
N PRO A 223 18.31 -18.34 -14.81
CA PRO A 223 19.07 -19.25 -15.68
C PRO A 223 20.52 -18.77 -15.72
N VAL A 224 21.41 -19.62 -15.25
CA VAL A 224 22.86 -19.40 -15.39
C VAL A 224 23.13 -19.36 -16.89
N ARG A 225 23.40 -18.17 -17.43
CA ARG A 225 23.95 -18.07 -18.81
C ARG A 225 25.41 -18.48 -18.73
N TYR A 226 25.70 -19.66 -19.24
CA TYR A 226 27.06 -20.11 -19.55
C TYR A 226 27.58 -19.34 -20.76
#